data_1899118af8751084edcc8b25ce6f2fd4
#
_entry.id   1899118af8751084edcc8b25ce6f2fd4
#
_cell.length_a   1.000
_cell.length_b   1.000
_cell.length_c   1.000
_cell.angle_alpha   90.00
_cell.angle_beta   90.00
_cell.angle_gamma   90.00
#
_symmetry.space_group_name_H-M   'P 1'
#
loop_
_entity.id
_entity.type
_entity.pdbx_description
1 polymer ?
#
loop_
_entity_poly.entity_id
_entity_poly.type
_entity_poly.pdbx_seq_one_letter_code
_entity_poly.pdbx_strand_id
1 'polypeptide(L)'
;MEIRTLRYFAAVAREENMTRAAAQLHVSQPTLSKQMKALERELGHKLFVRHSFSIELTAEGRLLRERAEDLIGLADRIENDFLALGDVTGGDLYLGLAESYQVGLLARQLKRLKQECPGLHYHITSGDTEQVTEKLDRGLLDFAAIVEDPAGDRFSRYEVLPLPVADRWGVVLRRDDALADKAAVTVDDLAGLPLFCSEQSWERDIPAWAGSRMGELQLEGTFRLPYNGSVFAREGLGYLLTFDRLVDTSESSGLVFRPLEPVLESRMYLIWRKQQVLSPIAERFLARLRASLADDGAMPAPSTSL
;
A
#
# COMPACT_ATOMS: atom_id res chain seq x y z
N MET A 1 -13.30 19.06 -20.57
CA MET A 1 -13.72 18.11 -19.48
C MET A 1 -13.49 18.80 -18.14
N GLU A 2 -14.50 18.85 -17.25
CA GLU A 2 -14.44 19.49 -15.93
C GLU A 2 -14.38 18.45 -14.83
N ILE A 3 -13.71 18.74 -13.71
CA ILE A 3 -13.64 17.84 -12.53
C ILE A 3 -15.03 17.45 -12.03
N ARG A 4 -15.99 18.40 -12.03
CA ARG A 4 -17.38 18.11 -11.66
C ARG A 4 -18.00 17.04 -12.54
N THR A 5 -17.71 17.04 -13.85
CA THR A 5 -18.21 16.02 -14.79
C THR A 5 -17.58 14.65 -14.50
N LEU A 6 -16.30 14.60 -14.10
CA LEU A 6 -15.65 13.36 -13.64
C LEU A 6 -16.25 12.85 -12.34
N ARG A 7 -16.57 13.72 -11.37
CA ARG A 7 -17.29 13.32 -10.14
C ARG A 7 -18.68 12.73 -10.46
N TYR A 8 -19.38 13.30 -11.43
CA TYR A 8 -20.67 12.76 -11.90
C TYR A 8 -20.49 11.38 -12.53
N PHE A 9 -19.50 11.24 -13.41
CA PHE A 9 -19.17 9.97 -14.04
C PHE A 9 -18.81 8.89 -13.00
N ALA A 10 -17.93 9.20 -12.05
CA ALA A 10 -17.53 8.29 -10.98
C ALA A 10 -18.72 7.83 -10.10
N ALA A 11 -19.66 8.74 -9.80
CA ALA A 11 -20.87 8.40 -9.08
C ALA A 11 -21.77 7.43 -9.89
N VAL A 12 -21.96 7.68 -11.20
CA VAL A 12 -22.74 6.77 -12.07
C VAL A 12 -22.06 5.41 -12.18
N ALA A 13 -20.73 5.38 -12.31
CA ALA A 13 -19.96 4.16 -12.39
C ALA A 13 -20.02 3.30 -11.11
N ARG A 14 -20.09 3.94 -9.94
CA ARG A 14 -20.21 3.28 -8.64
C ARG A 14 -21.62 2.76 -8.37
N GLU A 15 -22.62 3.57 -8.67
CA GLU A 15 -24.02 3.24 -8.40
C GLU A 15 -24.63 2.28 -9.44
N GLU A 16 -24.00 2.15 -10.61
CA GLU A 16 -24.52 1.38 -11.75
C GLU A 16 -25.98 1.68 -12.09
N ASN A 17 -26.43 2.87 -11.63
CA ASN A 17 -27.81 3.33 -11.76
C ASN A 17 -27.87 4.86 -11.81
N MET A 18 -28.40 5.40 -12.91
CA MET A 18 -28.47 6.84 -13.15
C MET A 18 -29.35 7.58 -12.13
N THR A 19 -30.44 6.96 -11.67
CA THR A 19 -31.36 7.60 -10.72
C THR A 19 -30.75 7.66 -9.31
N ARG A 20 -30.12 6.58 -8.86
CA ARG A 20 -29.43 6.56 -7.56
C ARG A 20 -28.25 7.54 -7.55
N ALA A 21 -27.44 7.55 -8.60
CA ALA A 21 -26.34 8.49 -8.73
C ALA A 21 -26.84 9.95 -8.72
N ALA A 22 -27.92 10.25 -9.43
CA ALA A 22 -28.51 11.59 -9.44
C ALA A 22 -29.02 12.02 -8.05
N ALA A 23 -29.64 11.13 -7.33
CA ALA A 23 -30.10 11.37 -5.96
C ALA A 23 -28.90 11.67 -5.02
N GLN A 24 -27.84 10.87 -5.08
CA GLN A 24 -26.62 11.07 -4.30
C GLN A 24 -25.94 12.42 -4.60
N LEU A 25 -25.94 12.81 -5.89
CA LEU A 25 -25.32 14.07 -6.35
C LEU A 25 -26.26 15.30 -6.17
N HIS A 26 -27.44 15.12 -5.65
CA HIS A 26 -28.46 16.17 -5.50
C HIS A 26 -28.80 16.89 -6.81
N VAL A 27 -28.83 16.15 -7.94
CA VAL A 27 -29.21 16.66 -9.25
C VAL A 27 -30.37 15.86 -9.83
N SER A 28 -31.06 16.43 -10.87
CA SER A 28 -32.07 15.66 -11.57
C SER A 28 -31.47 14.59 -12.48
N GLN A 29 -32.10 13.41 -12.57
CA GLN A 29 -31.66 12.35 -13.46
C GLN A 29 -31.52 12.81 -14.93
N PRO A 30 -32.43 13.61 -15.51
CA PRO A 30 -32.23 14.13 -16.86
C PRO A 30 -30.99 15.01 -17.02
N THR A 31 -30.66 15.83 -15.99
CA THR A 31 -29.44 16.65 -15.99
C THR A 31 -28.20 15.76 -16.00
N LEU A 32 -28.14 14.76 -15.10
CA LEU A 32 -27.01 13.82 -15.03
C LEU A 32 -26.86 13.04 -16.35
N SER A 33 -27.96 12.55 -16.91
CA SER A 33 -27.95 11.83 -18.20
C SER A 33 -27.45 12.72 -19.35
N LYS A 34 -27.82 14.02 -19.35
CA LYS A 34 -27.33 14.98 -20.35
C LYS A 34 -25.83 15.23 -20.22
N GLN A 35 -25.32 15.35 -18.98
CA GLN A 35 -23.88 15.51 -18.71
C GLN A 35 -23.08 14.27 -19.15
N MET A 36 -23.55 13.06 -18.86
CA MET A 36 -22.88 11.85 -19.31
C MET A 36 -22.86 11.71 -20.83
N LYS A 37 -23.96 12.05 -21.53
CA LYS A 37 -23.97 12.08 -22.98
C LYS A 37 -23.04 13.16 -23.56
N ALA A 38 -22.88 14.29 -22.88
CA ALA A 38 -21.95 15.33 -23.29
C ALA A 38 -20.50 14.85 -23.14
N LEU A 39 -20.15 14.16 -22.03
CA LEU A 39 -18.84 13.56 -21.80
C LEU A 39 -18.53 12.49 -22.84
N GLU A 40 -19.46 11.59 -23.15
CA GLU A 40 -19.29 10.59 -24.22
C GLU A 40 -19.03 11.24 -25.58
N ARG A 41 -19.69 12.34 -25.91
CA ARG A 41 -19.46 13.08 -27.16
C ARG A 41 -18.11 13.77 -27.19
N GLU A 42 -17.69 14.37 -26.05
CA GLU A 42 -16.41 15.05 -25.92
C GLU A 42 -15.24 14.05 -26.08
N LEU A 43 -15.35 12.86 -25.50
CA LEU A 43 -14.33 11.81 -25.59
C LEU A 43 -14.44 10.96 -26.85
N GLY A 44 -15.52 11.06 -27.61
CA GLY A 44 -15.76 10.28 -28.83
C GLY A 44 -16.09 8.81 -28.61
N HIS A 45 -16.29 8.39 -27.37
CA HIS A 45 -16.51 6.99 -26.98
C HIS A 45 -17.74 6.80 -26.11
N LYS A 46 -18.39 5.64 -26.22
CA LYS A 46 -19.40 5.22 -25.26
C LYS A 46 -18.71 4.75 -23.98
N LEU A 47 -19.18 5.28 -22.86
CA LEU A 47 -18.65 4.93 -21.53
C LEU A 47 -19.56 3.94 -20.80
N PHE A 48 -20.83 3.87 -21.20
CA PHE A 48 -21.85 3.07 -20.56
C PHE A 48 -22.63 2.23 -21.57
N VAL A 49 -22.91 1.00 -21.19
CA VAL A 49 -23.97 0.15 -21.76
C VAL A 49 -25.17 0.29 -20.83
N ARG A 50 -26.34 0.61 -21.42
CA ARG A 50 -27.60 0.81 -20.66
C ARG A 50 -28.46 -0.42 -20.82
N HIS A 51 -28.86 -1.00 -19.69
CA HIS A 51 -29.87 -2.05 -19.59
C HIS A 51 -31.17 -1.47 -18.99
N SER A 52 -32.22 -2.25 -18.97
CA SER A 52 -33.53 -1.79 -18.48
C SER A 52 -33.51 -1.30 -17.03
N PHE A 53 -32.61 -1.84 -16.19
CA PHE A 53 -32.55 -1.53 -14.76
C PHE A 53 -31.15 -1.25 -14.24
N SER A 54 -30.10 -1.39 -15.06
CA SER A 54 -28.71 -1.21 -14.69
C SER A 54 -27.91 -0.49 -15.77
N ILE A 55 -26.75 -0.03 -15.39
CA ILE A 55 -25.76 0.57 -16.28
C ILE A 55 -24.45 -0.17 -16.03
N GLU A 56 -23.80 -0.60 -17.10
CA GLU A 56 -22.47 -1.20 -17.05
C GLU A 56 -21.44 -0.31 -17.73
N LEU A 57 -20.20 -0.32 -17.27
CA LEU A 57 -19.10 0.36 -17.93
C LEU A 57 -18.63 -0.41 -19.15
N THR A 58 -18.40 0.31 -20.25
CA THR A 58 -17.62 -0.20 -21.38
C THR A 58 -16.15 -0.40 -21.01
N ALA A 59 -15.31 -0.92 -21.88
CA ALA A 59 -13.86 -0.96 -21.69
C ALA A 59 -13.29 0.47 -21.50
N GLU A 60 -13.75 1.41 -22.34
CA GLU A 60 -13.38 2.83 -22.26
C GLU A 60 -13.91 3.48 -20.99
N GLY A 61 -15.10 3.10 -20.54
CA GLY A 61 -15.65 3.54 -19.26
C GLY A 61 -14.82 3.06 -18.07
N ARG A 62 -14.33 1.84 -18.09
CA ARG A 62 -13.41 1.31 -17.04
C ARG A 62 -12.08 2.07 -17.03
N LEU A 63 -11.50 2.32 -18.21
CA LEU A 63 -10.29 3.13 -18.32
C LEU A 63 -10.52 4.55 -17.78
N LEU A 64 -11.63 5.19 -18.16
CA LEU A 64 -11.94 6.53 -17.65
C LEU A 64 -12.16 6.52 -16.15
N ARG A 65 -12.78 5.48 -15.56
CA ARG A 65 -13.01 5.40 -14.12
C ARG A 65 -11.69 5.44 -13.36
N GLU A 66 -10.73 4.63 -13.75
CA GLU A 66 -9.40 4.61 -13.13
C GLU A 66 -8.75 6.00 -13.16
N ARG A 67 -8.73 6.64 -14.32
CA ARG A 67 -8.12 7.98 -14.48
C ARG A 67 -8.92 9.09 -13.79
N ALA A 68 -10.25 8.98 -13.76
CA ALA A 68 -11.12 9.95 -13.11
C ALA A 68 -10.98 9.90 -11.58
N GLU A 69 -10.86 8.71 -11.00
CA GLU A 69 -10.63 8.53 -9.57
C GLU A 69 -9.32 9.19 -9.12
N ASP A 70 -8.24 9.04 -9.89
CA ASP A 70 -6.95 9.71 -9.63
C ASP A 70 -7.06 11.24 -9.71
N LEU A 71 -7.70 11.76 -10.77
CA LEU A 71 -7.87 13.21 -10.96
C LEU A 71 -8.76 13.83 -9.87
N ILE A 72 -9.82 13.14 -9.48
CA ILE A 72 -10.71 13.60 -8.39
C ILE A 72 -9.93 13.60 -7.07
N GLY A 73 -9.20 12.51 -6.76
CA GLY A 73 -8.38 12.41 -5.56
C GLY A 73 -7.32 13.52 -5.48
N LEU A 74 -6.66 13.83 -6.61
CA LEU A 74 -5.69 14.93 -6.66
C LEU A 74 -6.35 16.30 -6.48
N ALA A 75 -7.53 16.52 -7.07
CA ALA A 75 -8.28 17.77 -6.91
C ALA A 75 -8.74 17.96 -5.45
N ASP A 76 -9.27 16.91 -4.81
CA ASP A 76 -9.66 16.94 -3.39
C ASP A 76 -8.46 17.26 -2.50
N ARG A 77 -7.31 16.66 -2.80
CA ARG A 77 -6.06 16.93 -2.10
C ARG A 77 -5.63 18.39 -2.22
N ILE A 78 -5.63 18.96 -3.43
CA ILE A 78 -5.31 20.37 -3.65
C ILE A 78 -6.23 21.26 -2.80
N GLU A 79 -7.54 21.01 -2.80
CA GLU A 79 -8.50 21.76 -1.99
C GLU A 79 -8.14 21.68 -0.50
N ASN A 80 -7.85 20.47 0.02
CA ASN A 80 -7.47 20.25 1.41
C ASN A 80 -6.13 20.89 1.77
N ASP A 81 -5.12 20.79 0.91
CA ASP A 81 -3.81 21.43 1.14
C ASP A 81 -3.96 22.95 1.28
N PHE A 82 -4.76 23.59 0.41
CA PHE A 82 -5.00 25.04 0.48
C PHE A 82 -5.82 25.45 1.71
N LEU A 83 -6.81 24.64 2.13
CA LEU A 83 -7.54 24.87 3.38
C LEU A 83 -6.61 24.77 4.60
N ALA A 84 -5.62 23.89 4.56
CA ALA A 84 -4.67 23.67 5.64
C ALA A 84 -3.55 24.75 5.72
N LEU A 85 -3.30 25.55 4.65
CA LEU A 85 -2.26 26.59 4.65
C LEU A 85 -2.45 27.67 5.75
N GLY A 86 -3.68 27.88 6.23
CA GLY A 86 -4.00 28.80 7.32
C GLY A 86 -4.15 28.14 8.69
N ASP A 87 -4.17 26.82 8.77
CA ASP A 87 -4.38 26.08 10.02
C ASP A 87 -3.16 25.25 10.42
N VAL A 88 -2.44 25.76 11.44
CA VAL A 88 -1.26 25.10 12.01
C VAL A 88 -1.64 23.87 12.86
N THR A 89 -2.94 23.62 13.07
CA THR A 89 -3.45 22.61 14.02
C THR A 89 -3.96 21.34 13.37
N GLY A 90 -3.99 21.26 12.00
CA GLY A 90 -4.56 20.14 11.28
C GLY A 90 -4.02 19.97 9.87
N GLY A 91 -4.71 19.14 9.11
CA GLY A 91 -4.44 18.80 7.71
C GLY A 91 -4.49 17.31 7.45
N ASP A 92 -4.44 16.94 6.18
CA ASP A 92 -4.48 15.56 5.73
C ASP A 92 -3.06 15.04 5.43
N LEU A 93 -2.76 13.82 5.85
CA LEU A 93 -1.51 13.10 5.57
C LEU A 93 -1.82 11.79 4.85
N TYR A 94 -1.22 11.59 3.68
CA TYR A 94 -1.48 10.44 2.82
C TYR A 94 -0.25 9.51 2.79
N LEU A 95 -0.43 8.29 3.29
CA LEU A 95 0.62 7.28 3.42
C LEU A 95 0.34 6.04 2.60
N GLY A 96 1.28 5.62 1.76
CA GLY A 96 1.30 4.29 1.15
C GLY A 96 2.18 3.37 1.98
N LEU A 97 1.68 2.21 2.40
CA LEU A 97 2.41 1.34 3.30
C LEU A 97 2.46 -0.09 2.76
N ALA A 98 3.67 -0.60 2.53
CA ALA A 98 3.90 -2.03 2.49
C ALA A 98 3.73 -2.61 3.90
N GLU A 99 3.38 -3.89 3.99
CA GLU A 99 3.18 -4.54 5.28
C GLU A 99 4.52 -4.89 5.93
N SER A 100 4.71 -4.38 7.14
CA SER A 100 5.88 -4.58 7.98
C SER A 100 5.51 -4.29 9.43
N TYR A 101 6.15 -4.96 10.37
CA TYR A 101 6.04 -4.61 11.78
C TYR A 101 6.52 -3.18 12.07
N GLN A 102 7.40 -2.63 11.21
CA GLN A 102 7.92 -1.25 11.31
C GLN A 102 6.84 -0.17 11.11
N VAL A 103 5.70 -0.49 10.52
CA VAL A 103 4.54 0.41 10.46
C VAL A 103 4.14 0.91 11.84
N GLY A 104 4.39 0.12 12.90
CA GLY A 104 4.21 0.53 14.29
C GLY A 104 5.02 1.77 14.71
N LEU A 105 6.21 1.98 14.12
CA LEU A 105 6.99 3.20 14.35
C LEU A 105 6.26 4.43 13.77
N LEU A 106 5.81 4.32 12.52
CA LEU A 106 5.07 5.40 11.86
C LEU A 106 3.78 5.74 12.62
N ALA A 107 3.04 4.72 13.07
CA ALA A 107 1.83 4.89 13.86
C ALA A 107 2.10 5.61 15.21
N ARG A 108 3.22 5.31 15.87
CA ARG A 108 3.61 6.02 17.10
C ARG A 108 3.90 7.49 16.84
N GLN A 109 4.55 7.83 15.73
CA GLN A 109 4.81 9.23 15.37
C GLN A 109 3.51 9.95 15.00
N LEU A 110 2.60 9.31 14.28
CA LEU A 110 1.26 9.85 14.01
C LEU A 110 0.46 10.10 15.29
N LYS A 111 0.50 9.16 16.24
CA LYS A 111 -0.16 9.35 17.55
C LYS A 111 0.34 10.59 18.27
N ARG A 112 1.66 10.81 18.30
CA ARG A 112 2.26 12.01 18.91
C ARG A 112 1.88 13.28 18.15
N LEU A 113 1.94 13.24 16.81
CA LEU A 113 1.57 14.38 15.98
C LEU A 113 0.08 14.75 16.14
N LYS A 114 -0.81 13.75 16.27
CA LYS A 114 -2.25 13.98 16.52
C LYS A 114 -2.52 14.69 17.85
N GLN A 115 -1.68 14.49 18.86
CA GLN A 115 -1.78 15.21 20.14
C GLN A 115 -1.45 16.69 20.00
N GLU A 116 -0.51 17.06 19.12
CA GLU A 116 -0.11 18.44 18.85
C GLU A 116 -0.99 19.10 17.79
N CYS A 117 -1.51 18.32 16.85
CA CYS A 117 -2.35 18.74 15.75
C CYS A 117 -3.69 17.98 15.81
N PRO A 118 -4.66 18.40 16.66
CA PRO A 118 -5.94 17.67 16.81
C PRO A 118 -6.74 17.55 15.52
N GLY A 119 -6.59 18.49 14.59
CA GLY A 119 -7.19 18.50 13.27
C GLY A 119 -6.49 17.59 12.23
N LEU A 120 -5.43 16.85 12.62
CA LEU A 120 -4.79 15.90 11.71
C LEU A 120 -5.75 14.78 11.30
N HIS A 121 -5.90 14.56 10.00
CA HIS A 121 -6.46 13.33 9.41
C HIS A 121 -5.34 12.58 8.69
N TYR A 122 -5.41 11.25 8.68
CA TYR A 122 -4.43 10.43 7.96
C TYR A 122 -5.12 9.35 7.14
N HIS A 123 -4.64 9.17 5.92
CA HIS A 123 -5.18 8.25 4.93
C HIS A 123 -4.12 7.20 4.63
N ILE A 124 -4.44 5.94 4.89
CA ILE A 124 -3.53 4.82 4.71
C ILE A 124 -3.97 4.00 3.51
N THR A 125 -3.04 3.82 2.56
CA THR A 125 -3.20 2.90 1.44
C THR A 125 -2.21 1.76 1.62
N SER A 126 -2.70 0.53 1.77
CA SER A 126 -1.86 -0.65 1.79
C SER A 126 -1.59 -1.14 0.37
N GLY A 127 -0.39 -1.66 0.12
CA GLY A 127 0.01 -2.22 -1.17
C GLY A 127 1.46 -2.71 -1.16
N ASP A 128 1.86 -3.39 -2.23
CA ASP A 128 3.26 -3.72 -2.48
C ASP A 128 4.07 -2.46 -2.89
N THR A 129 5.39 -2.63 -3.04
CA THR A 129 6.27 -1.51 -3.42
C THR A 129 5.84 -0.83 -4.72
N GLU A 130 5.41 -1.59 -5.73
CA GLU A 130 5.00 -1.06 -7.02
C GLU A 130 3.75 -0.19 -6.90
N GLN A 131 2.72 -0.70 -6.22
CA GLN A 131 1.45 -0.01 -6.05
C GLN A 131 1.58 1.29 -5.26
N VAL A 132 2.37 1.29 -4.17
CA VAL A 132 2.53 2.50 -3.36
C VAL A 132 3.44 3.52 -4.05
N THR A 133 4.48 3.09 -4.80
CA THR A 133 5.32 4.00 -5.58
C THR A 133 4.57 4.61 -6.76
N GLU A 134 3.72 3.85 -7.45
CA GLU A 134 2.88 4.37 -8.52
C GLU A 134 1.96 5.49 -8.02
N LYS A 135 1.30 5.30 -6.88
CA LYS A 135 0.45 6.34 -6.28
C LYS A 135 1.26 7.55 -5.79
N LEU A 136 2.46 7.32 -5.27
CA LEU A 136 3.38 8.40 -4.89
C LEU A 136 3.78 9.24 -6.10
N ASP A 137 4.10 8.61 -7.24
CA ASP A 137 4.44 9.28 -8.49
C ASP A 137 3.29 10.10 -9.06
N ARG A 138 2.06 9.60 -8.93
CA ARG A 138 0.84 10.32 -9.32
C ARG A 138 0.48 11.48 -8.36
N GLY A 139 1.24 11.69 -7.29
CA GLY A 139 0.98 12.74 -6.31
C GLY A 139 -0.19 12.45 -5.37
N LEU A 140 -0.65 11.22 -5.28
CA LEU A 140 -1.75 10.79 -4.41
C LEU A 140 -1.30 10.46 -2.99
N LEU A 141 0.02 10.39 -2.75
CA LEU A 141 0.62 10.12 -1.44
C LEU A 141 1.65 11.19 -1.11
N ASP A 142 1.85 11.45 0.19
CA ASP A 142 2.96 12.25 0.70
C ASP A 142 4.21 11.39 0.84
N PHE A 143 4.03 10.19 1.38
CA PHE A 143 5.10 9.24 1.63
C PHE A 143 4.66 7.83 1.23
N ALA A 144 5.62 7.03 0.79
CA ALA A 144 5.45 5.59 0.68
C ALA A 144 6.48 4.88 1.57
N ALA A 145 6.04 3.87 2.31
CA ALA A 145 6.91 2.97 3.06
C ALA A 145 7.01 1.64 2.30
N ILE A 146 8.22 1.31 1.88
CA ILE A 146 8.52 0.14 1.04
C ILE A 146 9.49 -0.80 1.76
N VAL A 147 9.45 -2.08 1.42
CA VAL A 147 10.37 -3.11 1.97
C VAL A 147 11.40 -3.60 0.94
N GLU A 148 11.50 -2.91 -0.17
CA GLU A 148 12.52 -3.15 -1.20
C GLU A 148 13.70 -2.21 -1.02
N ASP A 149 14.94 -2.71 -1.18
CA ASP A 149 16.14 -1.88 -1.14
C ASP A 149 16.09 -0.82 -2.25
N PRO A 150 16.11 0.47 -1.91
CA PRO A 150 16.02 1.55 -2.88
C PRO A 150 17.36 1.89 -3.57
N ALA A 151 18.34 1.02 -3.56
CA ALA A 151 19.67 1.25 -4.16
C ALA A 151 19.69 1.28 -5.70
N GLY A 152 18.58 0.98 -6.39
CA GLY A 152 18.51 0.97 -7.85
C GLY A 152 18.15 2.31 -8.49
N ASP A 153 18.48 2.48 -9.78
CA ASP A 153 18.19 3.69 -10.56
C ASP A 153 16.71 4.10 -10.54
N ARG A 154 15.80 3.12 -10.43
CA ARG A 154 14.35 3.39 -10.36
C ARG A 154 13.97 4.23 -9.14
N PHE A 155 14.78 4.22 -8.09
CA PHE A 155 14.55 5.00 -6.87
C PHE A 155 15.33 6.32 -6.84
N SER A 156 16.13 6.63 -7.84
CA SER A 156 16.95 7.86 -7.91
C SER A 156 16.14 9.16 -7.81
N ARG A 157 14.86 9.12 -8.13
CA ARG A 157 13.91 10.25 -8.04
C ARG A 157 13.33 10.49 -6.64
N TYR A 158 13.60 9.59 -5.69
CA TYR A 158 13.07 9.72 -4.33
C TYR A 158 14.16 10.12 -3.34
N GLU A 159 13.74 10.83 -2.31
CA GLU A 159 14.44 10.87 -1.04
C GLU A 159 14.11 9.60 -0.27
N VAL A 160 15.09 9.10 0.49
CA VAL A 160 14.99 7.81 1.18
C VAL A 160 15.37 7.99 2.64
N LEU A 161 14.55 7.48 3.53
CA LEU A 161 14.81 7.40 4.96
C LEU A 161 14.70 5.94 5.42
N PRO A 162 15.82 5.27 5.72
CA PRO A 162 15.78 3.89 6.22
C PRO A 162 15.16 3.86 7.63
N LEU A 163 14.29 2.88 7.91
CA LEU A 163 13.80 2.64 9.25
C LEU A 163 14.77 1.71 10.02
N PRO A 164 14.81 1.82 11.38
CA PRO A 164 15.96 1.34 12.15
C PRO A 164 16.08 -0.17 12.25
N VAL A 165 14.95 -0.89 12.19
CA VAL A 165 14.91 -2.33 12.42
C VAL A 165 14.59 -3.05 11.11
N ALA A 166 15.17 -4.21 10.88
CA ALA A 166 14.81 -5.08 9.77
C ALA A 166 13.70 -6.06 10.19
N ASP A 167 12.84 -6.39 9.26
CA ASP A 167 11.88 -7.47 9.40
C ASP A 167 12.56 -8.80 9.08
N ARG A 168 12.35 -9.78 9.94
CA ARG A 168 12.92 -11.12 9.78
C ARG A 168 11.98 -12.02 9.02
N TRP A 169 12.47 -12.68 7.99
CA TRP A 169 11.74 -13.67 7.24
C TRP A 169 11.60 -14.99 7.97
N GLY A 170 10.49 -15.65 7.74
CA GLY A 170 10.22 -16.98 8.25
C GLY A 170 9.05 -17.65 7.56
N VAL A 171 8.72 -18.80 8.11
CA VAL A 171 7.58 -19.61 7.69
C VAL A 171 6.54 -19.60 8.79
N VAL A 172 5.30 -19.28 8.44
CA VAL A 172 4.13 -19.51 9.28
C VAL A 172 3.49 -20.84 8.88
N LEU A 173 3.32 -21.70 9.83
CA LEU A 173 2.83 -23.05 9.65
C LEU A 173 1.96 -23.48 10.84
N ARG A 174 1.28 -24.61 10.72
CA ARG A 174 0.46 -25.17 11.81
C ARG A 174 1.33 -25.62 12.97
N ARG A 175 0.83 -25.47 14.20
CA ARG A 175 1.52 -25.93 15.42
C ARG A 175 1.70 -27.44 15.51
N ASP A 176 0.83 -28.19 14.87
CA ASP A 176 0.89 -29.67 14.84
C ASP A 176 1.76 -30.21 13.69
N ASP A 177 2.42 -29.34 12.93
CA ASP A 177 3.36 -29.72 11.88
C ASP A 177 4.73 -30.09 12.47
N ALA A 178 5.43 -31.04 11.82
CA ALA A 178 6.76 -31.48 12.26
C ALA A 178 7.81 -30.37 12.24
N LEU A 179 7.69 -29.38 11.33
CA LEU A 179 8.58 -28.24 11.28
C LEU A 179 8.35 -27.25 12.44
N ALA A 180 7.23 -27.37 13.14
CA ALA A 180 6.93 -26.53 14.30
C ALA A 180 7.89 -26.72 15.47
N ASP A 181 8.54 -27.87 15.58
CA ASP A 181 9.51 -28.16 16.63
C ASP A 181 10.92 -27.63 16.33
N LYS A 182 11.19 -27.18 15.10
CA LYS A 182 12.48 -26.65 14.72
C LYS A 182 12.70 -25.24 15.26
N ALA A 183 13.95 -24.89 15.56
CA ALA A 183 14.32 -23.52 15.92
C ALA A 183 14.32 -22.56 14.71
N ALA A 184 14.69 -23.09 13.53
CA ALA A 184 14.70 -22.39 12.26
C ALA A 184 14.46 -23.39 11.12
N VAL A 185 14.09 -22.87 9.94
CA VAL A 185 13.74 -23.66 8.76
C VAL A 185 14.69 -23.32 7.62
N THR A 186 15.23 -24.35 6.99
CA THR A 186 16.19 -24.24 5.87
C THR A 186 15.50 -24.48 4.53
N VAL A 187 16.23 -24.26 3.42
CA VAL A 187 15.75 -24.63 2.08
C VAL A 187 15.46 -26.12 1.98
N ASP A 188 16.30 -26.98 2.63
CA ASP A 188 16.09 -28.43 2.68
C ASP A 188 14.75 -28.81 3.29
N ASP A 189 14.34 -28.09 4.32
CA ASP A 189 13.09 -28.36 5.03
C ASP A 189 11.87 -27.97 4.20
N LEU A 190 12.01 -27.01 3.29
CA LEU A 190 10.94 -26.49 2.44
C LEU A 190 10.91 -27.11 1.05
N ALA A 191 11.93 -27.89 0.67
CA ALA A 191 12.01 -28.51 -0.65
C ALA A 191 10.79 -29.41 -0.93
N GLY A 192 10.09 -29.12 -2.05
CA GLY A 192 8.91 -29.87 -2.48
C GLY A 192 7.65 -29.63 -1.65
N LEU A 193 7.67 -28.74 -0.64
CA LEU A 193 6.48 -28.38 0.13
C LEU A 193 5.69 -27.28 -0.57
N PRO A 194 4.34 -27.24 -0.44
CA PRO A 194 3.49 -26.20 -1.03
C PRO A 194 3.68 -24.87 -0.29
N LEU A 195 4.33 -23.91 -0.93
CA LEU A 195 4.64 -22.61 -0.33
C LEU A 195 3.68 -21.52 -0.82
N PHE A 196 3.31 -20.60 0.08
CA PHE A 196 2.63 -19.35 -0.22
C PHE A 196 3.58 -18.19 0.03
N CYS A 197 3.69 -17.26 -0.93
CA CYS A 197 4.54 -16.08 -0.81
C CYS A 197 3.89 -14.90 -1.53
N SER A 198 4.30 -13.66 -1.20
CA SER A 198 3.95 -12.53 -2.06
C SER A 198 4.69 -12.65 -3.39
N GLU A 199 4.05 -12.23 -4.48
CA GLU A 199 4.63 -12.29 -5.83
C GLU A 199 5.96 -11.53 -5.89
N GLN A 200 5.98 -10.30 -5.37
CA GLN A 200 7.19 -9.48 -5.29
C GLN A 200 8.35 -10.20 -4.58
N SER A 201 8.08 -10.82 -3.43
CA SER A 201 9.14 -11.46 -2.63
C SER A 201 9.58 -12.79 -3.21
N TRP A 202 8.68 -13.52 -3.86
CA TRP A 202 9.03 -14.74 -4.58
C TRP A 202 9.98 -14.49 -5.75
N GLU A 203 9.89 -13.32 -6.39
CA GLU A 203 10.77 -12.94 -7.49
C GLU A 203 12.10 -12.34 -7.03
N ARG A 204 12.20 -11.83 -5.79
CA ARG A 204 13.37 -11.05 -5.33
C ARG A 204 14.02 -11.59 -4.07
N ASP A 205 13.27 -11.63 -2.96
CA ASP A 205 13.83 -11.96 -1.65
C ASP A 205 14.14 -13.45 -1.53
N ILE A 206 13.21 -14.31 -1.93
CA ILE A 206 13.35 -15.76 -1.82
C ILE A 206 14.47 -16.31 -2.71
N PRO A 207 14.65 -15.86 -3.98
CA PRO A 207 15.81 -16.27 -4.80
C PRO A 207 17.14 -15.84 -4.19
N ALA A 208 17.23 -14.66 -3.57
CA ALA A 208 18.44 -14.21 -2.89
C ALA A 208 18.79 -15.12 -1.69
N TRP A 209 17.80 -15.63 -0.98
CA TRP A 209 17.97 -16.55 0.14
C TRP A 209 18.26 -17.98 -0.29
N ALA A 210 17.49 -18.52 -1.23
CA ALA A 210 17.60 -19.91 -1.68
C ALA A 210 18.80 -20.15 -2.62
N GLY A 211 19.27 -19.09 -3.31
CA GLY A 211 20.38 -19.15 -4.24
C GLY A 211 20.15 -20.18 -5.35
N SER A 212 21.16 -21.04 -5.59
CA SER A 212 21.08 -22.10 -6.60
C SER A 212 20.00 -23.14 -6.34
N ARG A 213 19.44 -23.16 -5.14
CA ARG A 213 18.42 -24.12 -4.72
C ARG A 213 16.98 -23.62 -4.88
N MET A 214 16.79 -22.44 -5.45
CA MET A 214 15.45 -21.87 -5.72
C MET A 214 14.54 -22.84 -6.49
N GLY A 215 15.10 -23.63 -7.41
CA GLY A 215 14.36 -24.63 -8.19
C GLY A 215 13.81 -25.82 -7.39
N GLU A 216 14.19 -25.99 -6.12
CA GLU A 216 13.67 -27.03 -5.22
C GLU A 216 12.42 -26.56 -4.45
N LEU A 217 12.18 -25.25 -4.42
CA LEU A 217 11.03 -24.65 -3.77
C LEU A 217 9.82 -24.64 -4.70
N GLN A 218 8.66 -24.97 -4.16
CA GLN A 218 7.41 -25.06 -4.92
C GLN A 218 6.43 -23.96 -4.48
N LEU A 219 6.18 -22.97 -5.37
CA LEU A 219 5.14 -21.97 -5.16
C LEU A 219 3.78 -22.57 -5.49
N GLU A 220 2.92 -22.71 -4.50
CA GLU A 220 1.54 -23.19 -4.67
C GLU A 220 0.56 -22.03 -4.90
N GLY A 221 0.84 -20.88 -4.29
CA GLY A 221 -0.02 -19.73 -4.45
C GLY A 221 0.63 -18.42 -4.02
N THR A 222 0.06 -17.32 -4.50
CA THR A 222 0.48 -15.96 -4.15
C THR A 222 -0.58 -15.23 -3.35
N PHE A 223 -0.16 -14.29 -2.55
CA PHE A 223 -1.03 -13.38 -1.80
C PHE A 223 -0.45 -11.96 -1.83
N ARG A 224 -1.28 -10.98 -1.51
CA ARG A 224 -0.83 -9.59 -1.28
C ARG A 224 -0.80 -9.22 0.19
N LEU A 225 -1.74 -9.76 0.97
CA LEU A 225 -1.88 -9.49 2.39
C LEU A 225 -1.60 -10.78 3.18
N PRO A 226 -0.60 -10.82 4.06
CA PRO A 226 -0.21 -11.99 4.85
C PRO A 226 -1.34 -12.60 5.65
N TYR A 227 -2.31 -11.79 6.12
CA TYR A 227 -3.48 -12.31 6.81
C TYR A 227 -4.22 -13.36 5.99
N ASN A 228 -4.48 -13.10 4.70
CA ASN A 228 -5.15 -14.07 3.83
C ASN A 228 -4.31 -15.35 3.71
N GLY A 229 -3.00 -15.23 3.47
CA GLY A 229 -2.09 -16.37 3.42
C GLY A 229 -2.12 -17.20 4.73
N SER A 230 -2.22 -16.56 5.90
CA SER A 230 -2.28 -17.23 7.19
C SER A 230 -3.54 -18.09 7.37
N VAL A 231 -4.66 -17.67 6.77
CA VAL A 231 -5.90 -18.47 6.79
C VAL A 231 -5.69 -19.77 6.00
N PHE A 232 -5.07 -19.71 4.83
CA PHE A 232 -4.76 -20.87 4.01
C PHE A 232 -3.76 -21.81 4.70
N ALA A 233 -2.73 -21.26 5.35
CA ALA A 233 -1.78 -22.06 6.14
C ALA A 233 -2.48 -22.76 7.32
N ARG A 234 -3.42 -22.10 8.01
CA ARG A 234 -4.21 -22.67 9.10
C ARG A 234 -5.06 -23.85 8.66
N GLU A 235 -5.65 -23.76 7.46
CA GLU A 235 -6.43 -24.85 6.88
C GLU A 235 -5.55 -25.99 6.31
N GLY A 236 -4.22 -25.89 6.43
CA GLY A 236 -3.28 -26.93 6.01
C GLY A 236 -3.03 -26.99 4.51
N LEU A 237 -3.30 -25.92 3.77
CA LEU A 237 -3.07 -25.86 2.33
C LEU A 237 -1.61 -25.63 1.96
N GLY A 238 -0.75 -25.24 2.92
CA GLY A 238 0.68 -25.05 2.70
C GLY A 238 1.34 -24.18 3.76
N TYR A 239 2.53 -23.71 3.43
CA TYR A 239 3.44 -23.00 4.31
C TYR A 239 3.57 -21.54 3.85
N LEU A 240 3.30 -20.59 4.76
CA LEU A 240 3.29 -19.16 4.42
C LEU A 240 4.67 -18.55 4.69
N LEU A 241 5.37 -18.13 3.63
CA LEU A 241 6.59 -17.33 3.72
C LEU A 241 6.22 -15.86 3.93
N THR A 242 6.62 -15.28 5.07
CA THR A 242 6.30 -13.90 5.43
C THR A 242 7.25 -13.37 6.51
N PHE A 243 7.10 -12.10 6.87
CA PHE A 243 7.81 -11.51 8.00
C PHE A 243 7.24 -11.96 9.34
N ASP A 244 8.08 -11.98 10.37
CA ASP A 244 7.67 -12.15 11.76
C ASP A 244 6.66 -11.05 12.16
N ARG A 245 5.69 -11.42 13.01
CA ARG A 245 4.70 -10.50 13.60
C ARG A 245 3.68 -9.87 12.64
N LEU A 246 3.59 -10.31 11.38
CA LEU A 246 2.54 -9.84 10.46
C LEU A 246 1.23 -10.59 10.62
N VAL A 247 1.28 -11.79 11.16
CA VAL A 247 0.09 -12.61 11.40
C VAL A 247 0.07 -13.08 12.86
N ASP A 248 -1.11 -13.43 13.35
CA ASP A 248 -1.26 -13.96 14.69
C ASP A 248 -0.69 -15.39 14.78
N THR A 249 0.36 -15.54 15.58
CA THR A 249 1.02 -16.80 15.89
C THR A 249 0.92 -17.14 17.39
N SER A 250 -0.05 -16.55 18.10
CA SER A 250 -0.36 -16.89 19.48
C SER A 250 -0.79 -18.36 19.61
N GLU A 251 -0.84 -18.87 20.82
CA GLU A 251 -1.27 -20.26 21.06
C GLU A 251 -2.67 -20.55 20.52
N SER A 252 -3.57 -19.59 20.64
CA SER A 252 -4.96 -19.72 20.19
C SER A 252 -5.14 -19.67 18.68
N SER A 253 -4.14 -19.17 17.92
CA SER A 253 -4.22 -19.09 16.46
C SER A 253 -4.09 -20.44 15.76
N GLY A 254 -3.50 -21.44 16.42
CA GLY A 254 -3.13 -22.72 15.81
C GLY A 254 -1.92 -22.65 14.89
N LEU A 255 -1.30 -21.46 14.76
CA LEU A 255 -0.13 -21.21 13.92
C LEU A 255 1.12 -20.95 14.76
N VAL A 256 2.28 -21.11 14.13
CA VAL A 256 3.58 -20.78 14.70
C VAL A 256 4.47 -20.18 13.61
N PHE A 257 5.35 -19.27 14.01
CA PHE A 257 6.38 -18.70 13.14
C PHE A 257 7.71 -19.43 13.39
N ARG A 258 8.43 -19.77 12.31
CA ARG A 258 9.81 -20.26 12.36
C ARG A 258 10.68 -19.42 11.42
N PRO A 259 11.78 -18.84 11.92
CA PRO A 259 12.66 -18.02 11.10
C PRO A 259 13.37 -18.87 10.04
N LEU A 260 13.74 -18.23 8.94
CA LEU A 260 14.57 -18.84 7.90
C LEU A 260 16.03 -18.95 8.36
N GLU A 261 16.71 -20.02 7.92
CA GLU A 261 18.16 -20.25 8.07
C GLU A 261 18.75 -20.61 6.70
N PRO A 262 19.77 -19.88 6.17
CA PRO A 262 20.38 -18.69 6.76
C PRO A 262 19.40 -17.55 6.93
N VAL A 263 19.69 -16.64 7.87
CA VAL A 263 18.80 -15.51 8.19
C VAL A 263 18.58 -14.64 6.96
N LEU A 264 17.32 -14.38 6.63
CA LEU A 264 16.91 -13.41 5.63
C LEU A 264 16.20 -12.26 6.34
N GLU A 265 16.61 -11.04 6.04
CA GLU A 265 16.02 -9.82 6.59
C GLU A 265 15.72 -8.80 5.49
N SER A 266 14.62 -8.08 5.63
CA SER A 266 14.27 -6.96 4.76
C SER A 266 14.05 -5.71 5.59
N ARG A 267 14.56 -4.58 5.13
CA ARG A 267 14.40 -3.29 5.80
C ARG A 267 13.29 -2.49 5.17
N MET A 268 12.53 -1.77 6.00
CA MET A 268 11.58 -0.80 5.51
C MET A 268 12.24 0.56 5.29
N TYR A 269 11.84 1.23 4.22
CA TYR A 269 12.30 2.58 3.87
C TYR A 269 11.09 3.48 3.68
N LEU A 270 11.12 4.66 4.26
CA LEU A 270 10.18 5.72 3.92
C LEU A 270 10.76 6.53 2.76
N ILE A 271 9.98 6.67 1.69
CA ILE A 271 10.37 7.40 0.48
C ILE A 271 9.37 8.51 0.15
N TRP A 272 9.85 9.58 -0.49
CA TRP A 272 9.05 10.66 -1.08
C TRP A 272 9.78 11.26 -2.27
N ARG A 273 9.08 11.94 -3.16
CA ARG A 273 9.70 12.49 -4.38
C ARG A 273 10.62 13.67 -4.02
N LYS A 274 11.82 13.74 -4.60
CA LYS A 274 12.82 14.81 -4.35
C LYS A 274 12.29 16.22 -4.60
N GLN A 275 11.42 16.39 -5.58
CA GLN A 275 10.87 17.69 -5.97
C GLN A 275 9.46 17.95 -5.41
N GLN A 276 8.99 17.12 -4.49
CA GLN A 276 7.67 17.27 -3.90
C GLN A 276 7.68 18.42 -2.89
N VAL A 277 6.75 19.34 -3.04
CA VAL A 277 6.42 20.29 -1.98
C VAL A 277 5.51 19.55 -1.00
N LEU A 278 6.02 19.34 0.20
CA LEU A 278 5.24 18.70 1.27
C LEU A 278 4.28 19.73 1.89
N SER A 279 3.11 19.27 2.28
CA SER A 279 2.20 20.06 3.10
C SER A 279 2.82 20.35 4.49
N PRO A 280 2.41 21.40 5.21
CA PRO A 280 2.94 21.70 6.54
C PRO A 280 2.82 20.52 7.52
N ILE A 281 1.75 19.74 7.44
CA ILE A 281 1.55 18.57 8.30
C ILE A 281 2.48 17.41 7.91
N ALA A 282 2.73 17.21 6.61
CA ALA A 282 3.67 16.21 6.12
C ALA A 282 5.12 16.56 6.51
N GLU A 283 5.52 17.83 6.45
CA GLU A 283 6.83 18.29 6.92
C GLU A 283 7.00 18.03 8.42
N ARG A 284 5.99 18.34 9.23
CA ARG A 284 6.02 18.07 10.68
C ARG A 284 6.14 16.58 10.98
N PHE A 285 5.40 15.75 10.26
CA PHE A 285 5.50 14.29 10.40
C PHE A 285 6.93 13.82 10.11
N LEU A 286 7.51 14.24 8.98
CA LEU A 286 8.87 13.86 8.58
C LEU A 286 9.92 14.36 9.59
N ALA A 287 9.83 15.62 10.05
CA ALA A 287 10.74 16.19 11.04
C ALA A 287 10.70 15.40 12.36
N ARG A 288 9.50 15.06 12.82
CA ARG A 288 9.30 14.25 14.04
C ARG A 288 9.87 12.84 13.90
N LEU A 289 9.63 12.19 12.75
CA LEU A 289 10.18 10.86 12.48
C LEU A 289 11.71 10.90 12.49
N ARG A 290 12.33 11.88 11.82
CA ARG A 290 13.78 12.07 11.81
C ARG A 290 14.35 12.30 13.22
N ALA A 291 13.71 13.13 14.03
CA ALA A 291 14.11 13.37 15.41
C ALA A 291 14.07 12.07 16.25
N SER A 292 12.99 11.30 16.13
CA SER A 292 12.87 10.01 16.82
C SER A 292 13.97 9.00 16.41
N LEU A 293 14.36 9.00 15.15
CA LEU A 293 15.43 8.12 14.66
C LEU A 293 16.83 8.56 15.12
N ALA A 294 17.03 9.86 15.30
CA ALA A 294 18.28 10.41 15.84
C ALA A 294 18.44 10.07 17.32
N ASP A 295 17.37 10.19 18.11
CA ASP A 295 17.35 9.88 19.54
C ASP A 295 17.60 8.39 19.82
N ASP A 296 17.11 7.50 18.96
CA ASP A 296 17.30 6.05 19.06
C ASP A 296 18.70 5.59 18.58
N GLY A 297 19.60 6.51 18.18
CA GLY A 297 20.96 6.20 17.69
C GLY A 297 20.99 5.46 16.34
N ALA A 298 19.89 5.44 15.62
CA ALA A 298 19.68 4.61 14.42
C ALA A 298 20.00 5.33 13.09
N MET A 299 20.43 6.59 13.09
CA MET A 299 20.81 7.30 11.86
C MET A 299 22.29 7.09 11.50
N PRO A 300 22.61 6.60 10.29
CA PRO A 300 23.91 6.86 9.71
C PRO A 300 24.05 8.37 9.45
N ALA A 301 25.23 8.92 9.71
CA ALA A 301 25.54 10.33 9.44
C ALA A 301 25.18 10.69 7.99
N PRO A 302 24.68 11.91 7.71
CA PRO A 302 24.42 12.35 6.34
C PRO A 302 25.74 12.26 5.56
N SER A 303 25.72 11.52 4.44
CA SER A 303 26.85 11.51 3.51
C SER A 303 26.99 12.91 2.93
N THR A 304 27.98 13.66 3.46
CA THR A 304 28.47 14.92 2.89
C THR A 304 29.19 14.56 1.60
N SER A 305 28.50 14.52 0.49
CA SER A 305 29.12 14.60 -0.83
C SER A 305 29.28 16.07 -1.18
N LEU A 306 30.56 16.49 -1.17
CA LEU A 306 31.06 17.70 -1.82
C LEU A 306 30.85 17.62 -3.34
#